data_204995505bd67f6ba8a6177402820420
#
_entry.id   204995505bd67f6ba8a6177402820420
#
_cell.length_a   1.000
_cell.length_b   1.000
_cell.length_c   1.000
_cell.angle_alpha   90.00
_cell.angle_beta   90.00
_cell.angle_gamma   90.00
#
_symmetry.space_group_name_H-M   'P 1'
#
loop_
_entity.id
_entity.type
_entity.pdbx_description
1 polymer ?
#
loop_
_entity_poly.entity_id
_entity_poly.type
_entity_poly.pdbx_seq_one_letter_code
_entity_poly.pdbx_strand_id
1 'polypeptide(L)'
;MATNDQSAPETTVSVAEDGNNSPKDGYDKKCIFCKIVNKEMGTELLHSDEEISCFRDIKPGAPHHYLVVPSKHVGNCKSLGKDHIPLVERMVEMGKEILQKNNITDLEDVRFGFHWPPFCSVSHLHLHVLAPVSQMGFISRQFYRLNSYWFITAEQLIQRLNSLG
;
A
#
# COMPACT_ATOMS: atom_id res chain seq x y z
N MET A 1 -21.38 16.06 37.57
CA MET A 1 -21.15 16.02 36.94
C MET A 1 -21.06 15.59 35.97
N ALA A 2 -20.90 15.55 35.95
CA ALA A 2 -20.63 15.23 35.04
C ALA A 2 -20.66 14.95 33.99
N THR A 3 -20.73 14.94 34.21
CA THR A 3 -20.60 14.66 33.27
C THR A 3 -20.68 14.55 32.11
N ASN A 4 -20.79 14.77 32.35
CA ASN A 4 -20.77 14.75 31.33
C ASN A 4 -20.65 14.46 30.29
N ASP A 5 -20.60 14.41 30.62
CA ASP A 5 -20.40 14.32 29.69
C ASP A 5 -20.31 13.97 28.66
N GLN A 6 -20.42 14.03 28.98
CA GLN A 6 -20.20 13.85 28.16
C GLN A 6 -20.17 13.38 27.20
N SER A 7 -20.33 13.36 27.60
CA SER A 7 -20.20 13.04 26.84
C SER A 7 -20.09 12.66 25.86
N ALA A 8 -20.03 12.54 26.18
CA ALA A 8 -19.85 12.27 25.38
C ALA A 8 -19.63 11.98 24.31
N PRO A 9 -19.69 12.08 24.45
CA PRO A 9 -19.46 11.85 23.45
C PRO A 9 -19.38 11.48 22.42
N GLU A 10 -19.52 11.45 22.79
CA GLU A 10 -19.42 11.31 22.07
C GLU A 10 -19.40 10.96 21.14
N THR A 11 -19.77 11.13 21.55
CA THR A 11 -19.83 10.93 20.92
C THR A 11 -19.79 10.61 19.96
N THR A 12 -19.96 10.71 20.41
CA THR A 12 -20.00 10.65 19.70
C THR A 12 -19.84 10.38 18.70
N VAL A 13 -20.17 10.40 19.03
CA VAL A 13 -20.10 10.29 18.23
C VAL A 13 -20.10 9.97 17.24
N SER A 14 -20.37 9.86 17.43
CA SER A 14 -20.47 9.66 16.66
C SER A 14 -20.64 9.36 15.72
N VAL A 15 -20.96 9.37 15.91
CA VAL A 15 -21.17 9.20 15.14
C VAL A 15 -21.33 8.98 14.10
N ALA A 16 -21.50 8.95 14.40
CA ALA A 16 -21.64 8.90 13.62
C ALA A 16 -21.80 8.61 12.73
N GLU A 17 -22.00 8.49 12.93
CA GLU A 17 -22.12 8.28 12.24
C GLU A 17 -22.17 7.72 11.40
N ASP A 18 -22.37 7.58 11.62
CA ASP A 18 -22.36 7.13 10.94
C ASP A 18 -22.62 6.65 10.06
N GLY A 19 -22.78 6.72 10.39
CA GLY A 19 -22.97 6.08 9.85
C GLY A 19 -23.17 5.89 8.75
N ASN A 20 -23.42 6.16 8.58
CA ASN A 20 -23.46 5.97 7.39
C ASN A 20 -22.47 5.46 6.81
N ASN A 21 -22.38 4.85 6.61
CA ASN A 21 -21.56 4.29 6.22
C ASN A 21 -20.78 4.25 5.05
N SER A 22 -20.78 4.88 4.12
CA SER A 22 -19.80 4.85 3.07
C SER A 22 -18.48 5.35 3.62
N PRO A 23 -17.34 4.84 3.09
CA PRO A 23 -16.02 5.28 3.57
C PRO A 23 -15.90 6.76 3.34
N LYS A 24 -15.54 7.49 4.37
CA LYS A 24 -15.30 8.90 4.21
C LYS A 24 -14.00 9.11 3.50
N ASP A 25 -14.04 9.81 2.38
CA ASP A 25 -12.85 10.21 1.66
C ASP A 25 -11.88 9.06 1.42
N GLY A 26 -12.43 7.91 1.04
CA GLY A 26 -11.59 6.78 0.70
C GLY A 26 -11.07 6.00 1.91
N TYR A 27 -11.76 6.08 3.03
CA TYR A 27 -11.40 5.28 4.21
C TYR A 27 -12.36 4.10 4.34
N ASP A 28 -11.79 2.89 4.40
CA ASP A 28 -12.56 1.66 4.64
C ASP A 28 -12.18 1.15 6.03
N LYS A 29 -13.13 1.20 6.96
CA LYS A 29 -12.87 0.84 8.34
C LYS A 29 -12.54 -0.64 8.53
N LYS A 30 -12.81 -1.47 7.53
CA LYS A 30 -12.47 -2.89 7.59
C LYS A 30 -11.10 -3.18 6.99
N CYS A 31 -10.48 -2.19 6.36
CA CYS A 31 -9.21 -2.36 5.69
C CYS A 31 -8.06 -2.11 6.65
N ILE A 32 -7.19 -3.12 6.82
CA ILE A 32 -6.04 -2.99 7.72
C ILE A 32 -5.10 -1.87 7.28
N PHE A 33 -4.93 -1.69 5.96
CA PHE A 33 -4.03 -0.64 5.48
C PHE A 33 -4.63 0.76 5.69
N CYS A 34 -5.96 0.90 5.56
CA CYS A 34 -6.59 2.17 5.90
C CYS A 34 -6.35 2.51 7.37
N LYS A 35 -6.43 1.51 8.25
CA LYS A 35 -6.17 1.72 9.67
C LYS A 35 -4.72 2.10 9.92
N ILE A 36 -3.78 1.46 9.23
CA ILE A 36 -2.37 1.77 9.38
C ILE A 36 -2.11 3.22 8.95
N VAL A 37 -2.65 3.61 7.79
CA VAL A 37 -2.44 4.96 7.27
C VAL A 37 -3.04 6.02 8.20
N ASN A 38 -4.14 5.69 8.87
CA ASN A 38 -4.77 6.61 9.81
C ASN A 38 -4.19 6.50 11.22
N LYS A 39 -3.07 5.78 11.37
CA LYS A 39 -2.32 5.69 12.62
C LYS A 39 -3.12 5.01 13.73
N GLU A 40 -4.00 4.09 13.36
CA GLU A 40 -4.82 3.36 14.32
C GLU A 40 -4.17 2.07 14.82
N MET A 41 -3.07 1.65 14.19
CA MET A 41 -2.46 0.34 14.45
C MET A 41 -1.08 0.43 15.09
N GLY A 42 -0.58 1.62 15.35
CA GLY A 42 0.75 1.78 15.94
C GLY A 42 1.90 1.44 15.01
N THR A 43 1.62 1.18 13.75
CA THR A 43 2.65 0.91 12.74
C THR A 43 3.41 2.19 12.44
N GLU A 44 4.74 2.11 12.39
CA GLU A 44 5.56 3.26 12.04
C GLU A 44 5.39 3.59 10.57
N LEU A 45 4.98 4.82 10.26
CA LEU A 45 4.90 5.30 8.89
C LEU A 45 6.24 5.94 8.53
N LEU A 46 6.87 5.38 7.49
CA LEU A 46 8.15 5.91 7.01
C LEU A 46 7.93 7.16 6.17
N HIS A 47 6.75 7.29 5.60
CA HIS A 47 6.32 8.46 4.86
C HIS A 47 4.80 8.49 4.88
N SER A 48 4.22 9.68 4.92
CA SER A 48 2.77 9.82 4.83
C SER A 48 2.45 11.22 4.31
N ASP A 49 1.69 11.26 3.21
CA ASP A 49 1.14 12.51 2.71
C ASP A 49 -0.28 12.22 2.22
N GLU A 50 -0.90 13.20 1.58
CA GLU A 50 -2.30 13.06 1.17
C GLU A 50 -2.49 11.99 0.10
N GLU A 51 -1.46 11.70 -0.64
CA GLU A 51 -1.55 10.79 -1.77
C GLU A 51 -1.09 9.39 -1.45
N ILE A 52 0.07 9.26 -0.79
CA ILE A 52 0.66 7.95 -0.51
C ILE A 52 1.22 7.87 0.91
N SER A 53 1.34 6.64 1.38
CA SER A 53 1.97 6.32 2.66
C SER A 53 2.89 5.14 2.46
N CYS A 54 3.91 5.03 3.31
CA CYS A 54 4.91 3.96 3.19
C CYS A 54 5.25 3.41 4.56
N PHE A 55 5.33 2.09 4.67
CA PHE A 55 5.69 1.42 5.92
C PHE A 55 6.35 0.08 5.61
N ARG A 56 6.95 -0.54 6.63
CA ARG A 56 7.62 -1.82 6.44
C ARG A 56 6.62 -2.95 6.40
N ASP A 57 6.89 -3.96 5.54
CA ASP A 57 6.09 -5.17 5.52
C ASP A 57 6.35 -5.94 6.80
N ILE A 58 5.30 -6.44 7.43
CA ILE A 58 5.39 -7.18 8.68
C ILE A 58 6.02 -8.57 8.48
N LYS A 59 5.95 -9.09 7.26
CA LYS A 59 6.55 -10.37 6.89
C LYS A 59 7.49 -10.16 5.72
N PRO A 60 8.67 -9.61 5.98
CA PRO A 60 9.56 -9.21 4.88
C PRO A 60 10.03 -10.41 4.06
N GLY A 61 10.00 -10.24 2.74
CA GLY A 61 10.50 -11.23 1.81
C GLY A 61 11.92 -10.95 1.34
N ALA A 62 12.52 -9.87 1.82
CA ALA A 62 13.88 -9.47 1.50
C ALA A 62 14.42 -8.68 2.69
N PRO A 63 15.75 -8.46 2.76
CA PRO A 63 16.31 -7.63 3.84
C PRO A 63 15.66 -6.26 3.95
N HIS A 64 15.28 -5.67 2.81
CA HIS A 64 14.48 -4.45 2.78
C HIS A 64 13.18 -4.76 2.06
N HIS A 65 12.06 -4.60 2.75
CA HIS A 65 10.77 -4.87 2.17
C HIS A 65 9.79 -3.81 2.68
N TYR A 66 9.42 -2.92 1.78
CA TYR A 66 8.52 -1.81 2.11
C TYR A 66 7.24 -1.92 1.31
N LEU A 67 6.17 -1.39 1.87
CA LEU A 67 4.89 -1.27 1.18
C LEU A 67 4.61 0.21 0.96
N VAL A 68 4.27 0.57 -0.27
CA VAL A 68 3.80 1.91 -0.59
C VAL A 68 2.34 1.78 -0.97
N VAL A 69 1.49 2.54 -0.30
CA VAL A 69 0.05 2.43 -0.49
C VAL A 69 -0.56 3.80 -0.73
N PRO A 70 -1.65 3.87 -1.49
CA PRO A 70 -2.40 5.12 -1.54
C PRO A 70 -2.95 5.44 -0.16
N SER A 71 -2.90 6.69 0.24
CA SER A 71 -3.42 7.09 1.55
C SER A 71 -4.92 6.92 1.63
N LYS A 72 -5.63 7.11 0.50
CA LYS A 72 -7.04 6.79 0.41
C LYS A 72 -7.20 5.35 -0.09
N HIS A 73 -8.31 4.74 0.27
CA HIS A 73 -8.56 3.36 -0.13
C HIS A 73 -8.72 3.25 -1.64
N VAL A 74 -7.84 2.50 -2.26
CA VAL A 74 -7.92 2.09 -3.67
C VAL A 74 -7.86 0.58 -3.64
N GLY A 75 -8.68 -0.09 -4.43
CA GLY A 75 -8.79 -1.54 -4.35
C GLY A 75 -7.51 -2.26 -4.75
N ASN A 76 -7.58 -3.09 -5.77
CA ASN A 76 -6.39 -3.84 -6.19
C ASN A 76 -5.96 -3.38 -7.58
N CYS A 77 -4.82 -3.91 -8.06
CA CYS A 77 -4.26 -3.46 -9.33
C CYS A 77 -5.14 -3.80 -10.53
N LYS A 78 -6.01 -4.80 -10.40
CA LYS A 78 -6.89 -5.19 -11.48
C LYS A 78 -8.01 -4.16 -11.71
N SER A 79 -8.35 -3.39 -10.67
CA SER A 79 -9.44 -2.42 -10.75
C SER A 79 -8.98 -1.05 -11.21
N LEU A 80 -7.69 -0.87 -11.50
CA LEU A 80 -7.16 0.43 -11.90
C LEU A 80 -7.50 0.74 -13.35
N GLY A 81 -7.58 2.04 -13.65
CA GLY A 81 -7.74 2.55 -14.99
C GLY A 81 -6.54 3.37 -15.41
N LYS A 82 -6.62 3.89 -16.64
CA LYS A 82 -5.52 4.67 -17.21
C LYS A 82 -5.20 5.92 -16.39
N ASP A 83 -6.23 6.48 -15.74
CA ASP A 83 -6.06 7.66 -14.92
C ASP A 83 -5.31 7.38 -13.62
N HIS A 84 -5.02 6.12 -13.30
CA HIS A 84 -4.24 5.75 -12.12
C HIS A 84 -2.74 5.64 -12.41
N ILE A 85 -2.32 5.83 -13.67
CA ILE A 85 -0.90 5.74 -14.01
C ILE A 85 -0.05 6.71 -13.18
N PRO A 86 -0.45 8.00 -13.03
CA PRO A 86 0.37 8.89 -12.20
C PRO A 86 0.49 8.41 -10.75
N LEU A 87 -0.55 7.77 -10.21
CA LEU A 87 -0.49 7.24 -8.86
C LEU A 87 0.55 6.12 -8.78
N VAL A 88 0.53 5.18 -9.72
CA VAL A 88 1.49 4.08 -9.73
C VAL A 88 2.91 4.62 -9.86
N GLU A 89 3.11 5.61 -10.73
CA GLU A 89 4.42 6.23 -10.90
C GLU A 89 4.89 6.90 -9.61
N ARG A 90 3.97 7.58 -8.91
CA ARG A 90 4.30 8.23 -7.64
C ARG A 90 4.69 7.19 -6.58
N MET A 91 4.01 6.04 -6.59
CA MET A 91 4.33 4.97 -5.65
C MET A 91 5.74 4.42 -5.89
N VAL A 92 6.12 4.25 -7.16
CA VAL A 92 7.46 3.77 -7.51
C VAL A 92 8.52 4.81 -7.07
N GLU A 93 8.24 6.09 -7.30
CA GLU A 93 9.15 7.15 -6.86
C GLU A 93 9.40 7.08 -5.36
N MET A 94 8.34 6.89 -4.60
CA MET A 94 8.47 6.77 -3.14
C MET A 94 9.30 5.55 -2.77
N GLY A 95 9.10 4.43 -3.48
CA GLY A 95 9.89 3.24 -3.23
C GLY A 95 11.37 3.49 -3.45
N LYS A 96 11.71 4.20 -4.52
CA LYS A 96 13.10 4.55 -4.79
C LYS A 96 13.67 5.46 -3.72
N GLU A 97 12.89 6.43 -3.25
CA GLU A 97 13.34 7.35 -2.20
C GLU A 97 13.63 6.60 -0.90
N ILE A 98 12.77 5.67 -0.52
CA ILE A 98 12.95 4.89 0.70
C ILE A 98 14.22 4.04 0.61
N LEU A 99 14.45 3.42 -0.55
CA LEU A 99 15.64 2.61 -0.76
C LEU A 99 16.89 3.47 -0.68
N GLN A 100 16.86 4.66 -1.29
CA GLN A 100 18.00 5.57 -1.28
C GLN A 100 18.33 5.99 0.15
N LYS A 101 17.31 6.27 0.95
CA LYS A 101 17.52 6.64 2.36
C LYS A 101 18.18 5.52 3.15
N ASN A 102 18.04 4.28 2.69
CA ASN A 102 18.63 3.12 3.32
C ASN A 102 19.88 2.64 2.60
N ASN A 103 20.45 3.50 1.75
CA ASN A 103 21.71 3.24 1.04
C ASN A 103 21.61 2.09 0.04
N ILE A 104 20.42 1.84 -0.48
CA ILE A 104 20.21 0.86 -1.55
C ILE A 104 20.16 1.65 -2.86
N THR A 105 21.23 1.57 -3.64
CA THR A 105 21.34 2.36 -4.87
C THR A 105 21.36 1.53 -6.14
N ASP A 106 21.52 0.20 -6.03
CA ASP A 106 21.52 -0.67 -7.20
C ASP A 106 20.09 -1.05 -7.56
N LEU A 107 19.50 -0.25 -8.45
CA LEU A 107 18.11 -0.46 -8.84
C LEU A 107 17.92 -1.69 -9.72
N GLU A 108 18.99 -2.33 -10.17
CA GLU A 108 18.89 -3.58 -10.92
C GLU A 108 18.69 -4.78 -9.97
N ASP A 109 18.94 -4.59 -8.69
CA ASP A 109 18.76 -5.64 -7.69
C ASP A 109 17.57 -5.33 -6.80
N VAL A 110 16.56 -4.67 -7.35
CA VAL A 110 15.36 -4.24 -6.64
C VAL A 110 14.15 -4.71 -7.42
N ARG A 111 13.07 -5.00 -6.69
CA ARG A 111 11.81 -5.38 -7.33
C ARG A 111 10.70 -4.47 -6.86
N PHE A 112 9.96 -3.89 -7.82
CA PHE A 112 8.78 -3.08 -7.58
C PHE A 112 7.60 -3.78 -8.23
N GLY A 113 6.62 -4.19 -7.46
CA GLY A 113 5.49 -4.86 -8.07
C GLY A 113 4.33 -5.10 -7.14
N PHE A 114 3.28 -5.70 -7.70
CA PHE A 114 2.01 -5.94 -7.03
C PHE A 114 1.62 -7.40 -7.18
N HIS A 115 0.92 -7.93 -6.19
CA HIS A 115 0.29 -9.23 -6.37
C HIS A 115 -1.01 -9.05 -7.13
N TRP A 116 -1.20 -9.93 -8.12
CA TRP A 116 -2.39 -9.88 -8.97
C TRP A 116 -3.53 -10.63 -8.28
N PRO A 117 -4.75 -10.05 -8.26
CA PRO A 117 -5.87 -10.78 -7.67
C PRO A 117 -6.10 -12.11 -8.36
N PRO A 118 -6.48 -13.17 -7.64
CA PRO A 118 -6.87 -13.17 -6.22
C PRO A 118 -5.72 -13.43 -5.25
N PHE A 119 -4.49 -13.20 -5.66
CA PHE A 119 -3.30 -13.54 -4.86
C PHE A 119 -2.85 -12.43 -3.92
N CYS A 120 -3.53 -11.28 -3.92
CA CYS A 120 -3.20 -10.22 -2.97
C CYS A 120 -3.85 -10.51 -1.62
N SER A 121 -3.08 -10.31 -0.54
CA SER A 121 -3.56 -10.60 0.81
C SER A 121 -4.46 -9.52 1.36
N VAL A 122 -4.32 -8.29 0.87
CA VAL A 122 -5.13 -7.16 1.32
C VAL A 122 -5.69 -6.45 0.09
N SER A 123 -6.99 -6.18 0.11
CA SER A 123 -7.67 -5.55 -1.01
C SER A 123 -7.59 -4.03 -0.90
N HIS A 124 -6.38 -3.53 -0.77
CA HIS A 124 -5.99 -2.12 -0.78
C HIS A 124 -4.69 -2.10 -1.57
N LEU A 125 -4.66 -1.33 -2.64
CA LEU A 125 -3.50 -1.31 -3.53
C LEU A 125 -2.22 -1.10 -2.74
N HIS A 126 -1.22 -1.96 -2.95
CA HIS A 126 0.05 -1.80 -2.27
C HIS A 126 1.17 -2.29 -3.16
N LEU A 127 2.16 -1.42 -3.32
CA LEU A 127 3.37 -1.71 -4.07
C LEU A 127 4.38 -2.36 -3.14
N HIS A 128 4.86 -3.54 -3.53
CA HIS A 128 5.96 -4.20 -2.84
C HIS A 128 7.27 -3.64 -3.35
N VAL A 129 8.13 -3.23 -2.44
CA VAL A 129 9.47 -2.75 -2.75
C VAL A 129 10.44 -3.69 -2.03
N LEU A 130 11.18 -4.48 -2.80
CA LEU A 130 12.03 -5.55 -2.26
C LEU A 130 13.47 -5.36 -2.72
N ALA A 131 14.40 -5.42 -1.78
CA ALA A 131 15.84 -5.28 -2.09
C ALA A 131 16.69 -5.87 -0.98
N PRO A 132 17.86 -6.41 -1.25
CA PRO A 132 18.33 -6.82 -2.59
C PRO A 132 17.63 -8.11 -3.03
N VAL A 133 17.23 -8.15 -4.27
CA VAL A 133 16.56 -9.34 -4.82
C VAL A 133 17.49 -10.55 -4.74
N SER A 134 18.79 -10.32 -4.93
CA SER A 134 19.79 -11.37 -4.89
C SER A 134 19.86 -12.08 -3.54
N GLN A 135 19.36 -11.46 -2.48
CA GLN A 135 19.39 -12.06 -1.14
C GLN A 135 18.04 -12.66 -0.73
N MET A 136 17.08 -12.70 -1.64
CA MET A 136 15.79 -13.32 -1.35
C MET A 136 15.91 -14.83 -1.31
N GLY A 137 15.24 -15.45 -0.33
CA GLY A 137 15.22 -16.91 -0.22
C GLY A 137 14.35 -17.55 -1.28
N PHE A 138 14.37 -18.87 -1.31
CA PHE A 138 13.66 -19.61 -2.36
C PHE A 138 12.16 -19.32 -2.36
N ILE A 139 11.54 -19.35 -1.18
CA ILE A 139 10.09 -19.15 -1.08
C ILE A 139 9.72 -17.74 -1.49
N SER A 140 10.50 -16.74 -1.05
CA SER A 140 10.23 -15.35 -1.45
C SER A 140 10.37 -15.16 -2.95
N ARG A 141 11.38 -15.79 -3.56
CA ARG A 141 11.57 -15.70 -4.99
C ARG A 141 10.37 -16.24 -5.76
N GLN A 142 9.72 -17.27 -5.24
CA GLN A 142 8.51 -17.80 -5.87
C GLN A 142 7.32 -16.87 -5.64
N PHE A 143 7.18 -16.36 -4.42
CA PHE A 143 6.05 -15.52 -4.06
C PHE A 143 6.02 -14.21 -4.86
N TYR A 144 7.20 -13.67 -5.16
CA TYR A 144 7.34 -12.41 -5.91
C TYR A 144 7.93 -12.65 -7.30
N ARG A 145 7.62 -13.80 -7.90
CA ARG A 145 8.24 -14.24 -9.15
C ARG A 145 7.80 -13.38 -10.34
N LEU A 146 8.78 -12.95 -11.12
CA LEU A 146 8.53 -12.20 -12.35
C LEU A 146 7.86 -13.10 -13.39
N ASN A 147 7.00 -12.50 -14.20
CA ASN A 147 6.33 -13.18 -15.31
C ASN A 147 5.49 -14.38 -14.83
N SER A 148 4.88 -14.24 -13.65
CA SER A 148 3.99 -15.24 -13.09
C SER A 148 2.54 -14.76 -13.21
N TYR A 149 1.59 -15.63 -12.84
CA TYR A 149 0.17 -15.26 -12.81
C TYR A 149 -0.18 -14.42 -11.60
N TRP A 150 0.67 -14.42 -10.60
CA TRP A 150 0.32 -13.87 -9.29
C TRP A 150 1.08 -12.60 -8.94
N PHE A 151 2.01 -12.16 -9.76
CA PHE A 151 2.80 -10.97 -9.49
C PHE A 151 3.08 -10.21 -10.78
N ILE A 152 2.86 -8.89 -10.74
CA ILE A 152 3.10 -8.01 -11.88
C ILE A 152 4.02 -6.89 -11.43
N THR A 153 5.05 -6.57 -12.24
CA THR A 153 5.92 -5.45 -11.90
C THR A 153 5.17 -4.14 -12.13
N ALA A 154 5.64 -3.09 -11.44
CA ALA A 154 5.04 -1.76 -11.61
C ALA A 154 5.13 -1.32 -13.06
N GLU A 155 6.26 -1.59 -13.73
CA GLU A 155 6.44 -1.22 -15.13
C GLU A 155 5.43 -1.95 -16.01
N GLN A 156 5.25 -3.25 -15.78
CA GLN A 156 4.26 -4.02 -16.54
C GLN A 156 2.85 -3.52 -16.31
N LEU A 157 2.55 -3.12 -15.07
CA LEU A 157 1.23 -2.60 -14.76
C LEU A 157 1.00 -1.28 -15.50
N ILE A 158 1.99 -0.39 -15.50
CA ILE A 158 1.86 0.88 -16.21
C ILE A 158 1.63 0.64 -17.70
N GLN A 159 2.37 -0.31 -18.30
CA GLN A 159 2.17 -0.65 -19.70
C GLN A 159 0.77 -1.16 -19.96
N ARG A 160 0.25 -2.00 -19.05
CA ARG A 160 -1.11 -2.53 -19.17
C ARG A 160 -2.14 -1.41 -19.10
N LEU A 161 -1.96 -0.48 -18.16
CA LEU A 161 -2.89 0.65 -18.02
C LEU A 161 -2.83 1.56 -19.23
N ASN A 162 -1.66 1.76 -19.81
CA ASN A 162 -1.53 2.57 -21.02
C ASN A 162 -2.27 1.96 -22.21
N SER A 163 -2.43 0.65 -22.23
CA SER A 163 -3.11 -0.03 -23.33
C SER A 163 -4.64 0.00 -23.19
N LEU A 164 -5.15 0.44 -22.05
CA LEU A 164 -6.58 0.57 -21.86
C LEU A 164 -7.10 1.79 -22.63
N GLY A 165 -8.10 1.56 -23.39
CA GLY A 165 -8.62 2.55 -24.26
C GLY A 165 -9.36 3.66 -23.71
#